data_8c8fde8b7069f6e3ab014d2b1fac0d43
#
_entry.id   8c8fde8b7069f6e3ab014d2b1fac0d43
#
_cell.length_a   1.000
_cell.length_b   1.000
_cell.length_c   1.000
_cell.angle_alpha   90.00
_cell.angle_beta   90.00
_cell.angle_gamma   90.00
#
_symmetry.space_group_name_H-M   'P 1'
#
loop_
_entity.id
_entity.type
_entity.pdbx_description
1 polymer ?
#
loop_
_entity_poly.entity_id
_entity_poly.type
_entity_poly.pdbx_seq_one_letter_code
_entity_poly.pdbx_strand_id
1 'polypeptide(L)'
;MRFGCGDGSMENKKRYPPFSCQMRIDKALSEAVHLPLNSCSRYIIISDCHRGEGGANDNFLRNQHLYMAALNYYIAHGFTYFELGDGEELWENRHLSRIEESHQDVYCRFETLQKQCRIYRIYGNHNMEMKDMLGEAMILDNCEGGRDICMIHGHQADFFNSVCWKLSRFLVRYFWKPLERFGVSDPTSAARNYKKTLKYEKCLDNWTKDHDCYLAAGHS
;
A
#
# COMPACT_ATOMS: atom_id res chain seq x y z
N MET A 1 8.87 13.85 -31.94
CA MET A 1 8.40 12.63 -32.62
C MET A 1 7.54 11.88 -31.59
N ARG A 2 6.26 11.77 -31.83
CA ARG A 2 5.32 11.01 -31.01
C ARG A 2 5.45 9.54 -31.41
N PHE A 3 5.95 8.69 -30.54
CA PHE A 3 5.80 7.24 -30.69
C PHE A 3 4.41 6.88 -30.15
N GLY A 4 3.49 6.59 -31.05
CA GLY A 4 2.21 6.00 -30.73
C GLY A 4 2.45 4.55 -30.32
N CYS A 5 2.33 4.23 -29.03
CA CYS A 5 2.02 2.88 -28.59
C CYS A 5 0.57 2.60 -28.93
N GLY A 6 0.31 1.48 -29.58
CA GLY A 6 -0.97 1.08 -30.11
C GLY A 6 -2.04 1.03 -29.05
N ASP A 7 -3.21 1.48 -29.45
CA ASP A 7 -4.52 1.31 -28.81
C ASP A 7 -4.86 -0.18 -28.78
N GLY A 8 -4.33 -0.87 -27.75
CA GLY A 8 -4.68 -2.24 -27.43
C GLY A 8 -6.02 -2.24 -26.70
N SER A 9 -7.07 -2.46 -27.45
CA SER A 9 -8.47 -2.58 -27.09
C SER A 9 -8.68 -3.20 -25.69
N MET A 10 -9.05 -2.36 -24.73
CA MET A 10 -9.77 -2.79 -23.52
C MET A 10 -11.23 -3.12 -23.91
N GLU A 11 -11.42 -4.03 -24.85
CA GLU A 11 -12.74 -4.58 -25.20
C GLU A 11 -12.99 -5.84 -24.39
N ASN A 12 -13.83 -5.70 -23.44
CA ASN A 12 -14.57 -6.65 -22.60
C ASN A 12 -14.32 -6.51 -21.08
N LYS A 13 -14.35 -5.29 -20.54
CA LYS A 13 -14.40 -5.14 -19.09
C LYS A 13 -15.70 -5.77 -18.57
N LYS A 14 -15.60 -6.91 -17.87
CA LYS A 14 -16.70 -7.45 -17.09
C LYS A 14 -17.25 -6.32 -16.20
N ARG A 15 -18.54 -6.01 -16.32
CA ARG A 15 -19.20 -5.07 -15.42
C ARG A 15 -19.43 -5.77 -14.09
N TYR A 16 -18.68 -5.38 -13.10
CA TYR A 16 -18.87 -5.84 -11.73
C TYR A 16 -20.05 -5.13 -11.04
N PRO A 17 -20.71 -5.78 -10.07
CA PRO A 17 -21.75 -5.14 -9.29
C PRO A 17 -21.24 -3.86 -8.61
N PRO A 18 -22.09 -2.82 -8.44
CA PRO A 18 -21.75 -1.61 -7.71
C PRO A 18 -21.22 -1.94 -6.31
N PHE A 19 -20.17 -1.23 -5.89
CA PHE A 19 -19.49 -1.44 -4.60
C PHE A 19 -18.83 -2.82 -4.40
N SER A 20 -18.73 -3.64 -5.44
CA SER A 20 -17.97 -4.89 -5.36
C SER A 20 -16.48 -4.60 -5.10
N CYS A 21 -15.78 -5.60 -4.57
CA CYS A 21 -14.34 -5.54 -4.40
C CYS A 21 -13.63 -5.27 -5.73
N GLN A 22 -13.99 -6.00 -6.78
CA GLN A 22 -13.40 -5.87 -8.11
C GLN A 22 -13.55 -4.45 -8.66
N MET A 23 -14.72 -3.82 -8.48
CA MET A 23 -14.93 -2.45 -8.93
C MET A 23 -14.06 -1.45 -8.16
N ARG A 24 -13.81 -1.69 -6.87
CA ARG A 24 -12.91 -0.83 -6.08
C ARG A 24 -11.45 -0.96 -6.54
N ILE A 25 -11.02 -2.18 -6.90
CA ILE A 25 -9.69 -2.43 -7.47
C ILE A 25 -9.56 -1.74 -8.83
N ASP A 26 -10.55 -1.91 -9.73
CA ASP A 26 -10.56 -1.25 -11.03
C ASP A 26 -10.48 0.27 -10.90
N LYS A 27 -11.22 0.83 -9.94
CA LYS A 27 -11.19 2.27 -9.67
C LYS A 27 -9.79 2.72 -9.21
N ALA A 28 -9.18 2.01 -8.25
CA ALA A 28 -7.85 2.34 -7.78
C ALA A 28 -6.81 2.30 -8.92
N LEU A 29 -6.89 1.28 -9.77
CA LEU A 29 -5.96 1.12 -10.89
C LEU A 29 -6.23 2.10 -12.06
N SER A 30 -7.43 2.65 -12.18
CA SER A 30 -7.73 3.62 -13.24
C SER A 30 -6.96 4.94 -13.10
N GLU A 31 -6.47 5.25 -11.90
CA GLU A 31 -5.68 6.44 -11.59
C GLU A 31 -4.22 6.08 -11.20
N ALA A 32 -3.80 4.85 -11.52
CA ALA A 32 -2.49 4.34 -11.13
C ALA A 32 -1.34 5.07 -11.84
N VAL A 33 -0.22 5.18 -11.16
CA VAL A 33 1.05 5.61 -11.75
C VAL A 33 1.64 4.45 -12.53
N HIS A 34 2.01 4.67 -13.79
CA HIS A 34 2.62 3.69 -14.66
C HIS A 34 4.13 3.84 -14.70
N LEU A 35 4.85 2.73 -14.54
CA LEU A 35 6.32 2.67 -14.54
C LEU A 35 6.80 1.51 -15.39
N PRO A 36 7.92 1.66 -16.14
CA PRO A 36 8.39 0.60 -17.01
C PRO A 36 8.97 -0.59 -16.23
N LEU A 37 8.66 -1.79 -16.65
CA LEU A 37 9.30 -3.03 -16.17
C LEU A 37 10.05 -3.71 -17.31
N ASN A 38 11.35 -3.86 -17.14
CA ASN A 38 12.23 -4.52 -18.08
C ASN A 38 13.37 -5.24 -17.33
N SER A 39 14.22 -5.96 -18.06
CA SER A 39 15.34 -6.73 -17.51
C SER A 39 16.38 -5.89 -16.73
N CYS A 40 16.42 -4.58 -16.91
CA CYS A 40 17.30 -3.66 -16.18
C CYS A 40 16.62 -3.02 -14.96
N SER A 41 15.31 -3.19 -14.78
CA SER A 41 14.55 -2.60 -13.68
C SER A 41 14.99 -3.18 -12.34
N ARG A 42 15.15 -2.29 -11.34
CA ARG A 42 15.51 -2.66 -9.96
C ARG A 42 14.53 -2.01 -9.01
N TYR A 43 13.56 -2.77 -8.56
CA TYR A 43 12.51 -2.33 -7.67
C TYR A 43 12.56 -3.08 -6.34
N ILE A 44 12.40 -2.37 -5.24
CA ILE A 44 12.16 -2.95 -3.92
C ILE A 44 10.78 -2.51 -3.45
N ILE A 45 9.97 -3.46 -3.04
CA ILE A 45 8.59 -3.25 -2.61
C ILE A 45 8.52 -3.56 -1.12
N ILE A 46 8.04 -2.60 -0.33
CA ILE A 46 7.81 -2.74 1.12
C ILE A 46 6.39 -2.25 1.42
N SER A 47 5.72 -2.85 2.38
CA SER A 47 4.37 -2.52 2.82
C SER A 47 4.25 -2.59 4.33
N ASP A 48 3.18 -2.00 4.89
CA ASP A 48 2.74 -2.19 6.27
C ASP A 48 3.83 -1.88 7.32
N CYS A 49 4.56 -0.78 7.12
CA CYS A 49 5.59 -0.35 8.07
C CYS A 49 4.99 0.15 9.39
N HIS A 50 3.81 0.78 9.37
CA HIS A 50 3.10 1.30 10.55
C HIS A 50 4.01 2.15 11.45
N ARG A 51 4.75 3.11 10.87
CA ARG A 51 5.58 4.06 11.63
C ARG A 51 4.70 4.92 12.52
N GLY A 52 4.95 4.88 13.83
CA GLY A 52 4.25 5.65 14.85
C GLY A 52 5.07 6.84 15.37
N GLU A 53 4.66 7.41 16.51
CA GLU A 53 5.31 8.55 17.16
C GLU A 53 6.45 8.15 18.12
N GLY A 54 7.14 7.01 17.90
CA GLY A 54 8.27 6.55 18.72
C GLY A 54 7.89 5.99 20.09
N GLY A 55 6.60 5.77 20.37
CA GLY A 55 6.09 5.26 21.64
C GLY A 55 5.91 3.74 21.67
N ALA A 56 5.29 3.24 22.75
CA ALA A 56 5.01 1.80 22.92
C ALA A 56 4.09 1.20 21.84
N ASN A 57 3.33 2.05 21.14
CA ASN A 57 2.41 1.67 20.06
C ASN A 57 3.08 1.77 18.67
N ASP A 58 4.37 2.07 18.61
CA ASP A 58 5.11 2.14 17.36
C ASP A 58 5.65 0.76 16.99
N ASN A 59 4.93 0.07 16.13
CA ASN A 59 5.29 -1.28 15.72
C ASN A 59 6.57 -1.33 14.85
N PHE A 60 6.90 -0.22 14.20
CA PHE A 60 8.08 -0.12 13.34
C PHE A 60 9.39 -0.14 14.11
N LEU A 61 9.43 0.42 15.33
CA LEU A 61 10.65 0.56 16.14
C LEU A 61 11.41 -0.75 16.29
N ARG A 62 10.70 -1.87 16.45
CA ARG A 62 11.32 -3.19 16.63
C ARG A 62 12.14 -3.63 15.43
N ASN A 63 11.74 -3.19 14.24
CA ASN A 63 12.34 -3.58 12.97
C ASN A 63 13.12 -2.44 12.30
N GLN A 64 13.18 -1.25 12.91
CA GLN A 64 13.77 -0.04 12.33
C GLN A 64 15.22 -0.26 11.88
N HIS A 65 16.05 -0.90 12.71
CA HIS A 65 17.45 -1.14 12.34
C HIS A 65 17.60 -2.06 11.13
N LEU A 66 16.80 -3.12 11.06
CA LEU A 66 16.80 -4.02 9.90
C LEU A 66 16.28 -3.31 8.65
N TYR A 67 15.20 -2.56 8.79
CA TYR A 67 14.65 -1.74 7.72
C TYR A 67 15.67 -0.74 7.18
N MET A 68 16.36 -0.01 8.07
CA MET A 68 17.37 0.98 7.67
C MET A 68 18.58 0.33 7.00
N ALA A 69 19.01 -0.85 7.46
CA ALA A 69 20.07 -1.60 6.81
C ALA A 69 19.67 -2.00 5.39
N ALA A 70 18.47 -2.54 5.20
CA ALA A 70 17.92 -2.90 3.90
C ALA A 70 17.75 -1.67 3.00
N LEU A 71 17.15 -0.59 3.50
CA LEU A 71 16.93 0.64 2.74
C LEU A 71 18.25 1.24 2.23
N ASN A 72 19.26 1.35 3.10
CA ASN A 72 20.59 1.85 2.72
C ASN A 72 21.25 0.97 1.66
N TYR A 73 21.13 -0.36 1.79
CA TYR A 73 21.64 -1.30 0.78
C TYR A 73 20.99 -1.07 -0.59
N TYR A 74 19.65 -1.02 -0.64
CA TYR A 74 18.93 -0.86 -1.90
C TYR A 74 19.15 0.52 -2.54
N ILE A 75 19.27 1.58 -1.73
CA ILE A 75 19.64 2.93 -2.22
C ILE A 75 21.00 2.89 -2.89
N ALA A 76 22.01 2.30 -2.22
CA ALA A 76 23.38 2.22 -2.73
C ALA A 76 23.50 1.38 -4.02
N HIS A 77 22.60 0.40 -4.21
CA HIS A 77 22.59 -0.46 -5.39
C HIS A 77 21.64 0.01 -6.51
N GLY A 78 21.14 1.23 -6.42
CA GLY A 78 20.37 1.84 -7.50
C GLY A 78 18.91 1.37 -7.61
N PHE A 79 18.34 0.78 -6.56
CA PHE A 79 16.93 0.37 -6.56
C PHE A 79 15.99 1.56 -6.43
N THR A 80 14.85 1.48 -7.10
CA THR A 80 13.70 2.34 -6.86
C THR A 80 12.84 1.72 -5.76
N TYR A 81 12.44 2.53 -4.79
CA TYR A 81 11.68 2.12 -3.62
C TYR A 81 10.18 2.30 -3.84
N PHE A 82 9.41 1.27 -3.55
CA PHE A 82 7.95 1.29 -3.53
C PHE A 82 7.43 1.01 -2.12
N GLU A 83 6.53 1.86 -1.63
CA GLU A 83 5.79 1.62 -0.39
C GLU A 83 4.31 1.40 -0.71
N LEU A 84 3.84 0.16 -0.47
CA LEU A 84 2.47 -0.25 -0.82
C LEU A 84 1.49 -0.02 0.34
N GLY A 85 1.43 1.20 0.84
CA GLY A 85 0.48 1.61 1.86
C GLY A 85 0.86 1.26 3.29
N ASP A 86 0.13 1.83 4.23
CA ASP A 86 0.31 1.68 5.68
C ASP A 86 1.75 1.95 6.13
N GLY A 87 2.39 2.93 5.49
CA GLY A 87 3.69 3.41 5.88
C GLY A 87 3.64 4.11 7.23
N GLU A 88 2.65 4.97 7.45
CA GLU A 88 2.38 5.71 8.67
C GLU A 88 1.15 5.19 9.40
N GLU A 89 1.22 5.11 10.74
CA GLU A 89 0.13 4.70 11.62
C GLU A 89 -0.69 5.92 12.06
N LEU A 90 -1.57 6.43 11.18
CA LEU A 90 -2.41 7.60 11.46
C LEU A 90 -3.77 7.26 12.08
N TRP A 91 -4.11 5.99 12.24
CA TRP A 91 -5.30 5.63 13.01
C TRP A 91 -5.08 5.86 14.50
N GLU A 92 -3.91 5.53 15.01
CA GLU A 92 -3.55 5.68 16.40
C GLU A 92 -2.87 7.02 16.71
N ASN A 93 -2.12 7.54 15.77
CA ASN A 93 -1.38 8.80 15.90
C ASN A 93 -2.12 9.93 15.17
N ARG A 94 -1.99 11.16 15.68
CA ARG A 94 -2.76 12.31 15.15
C ARG A 94 -1.96 13.21 14.21
N HIS A 95 -0.65 13.20 14.37
CA HIS A 95 0.22 14.18 13.73
C HIS A 95 1.31 13.48 12.92
N LEU A 96 1.21 13.61 11.59
CA LEU A 96 2.26 13.11 10.68
C LEU A 96 3.64 13.67 11.04
N SER A 97 3.71 14.97 11.39
CA SER A 97 4.98 15.61 11.76
C SER A 97 5.70 14.94 12.92
N ARG A 98 4.98 14.41 13.92
CA ARG A 98 5.59 13.69 15.02
C ARG A 98 6.12 12.32 14.62
N ILE A 99 5.46 11.66 13.67
CA ILE A 99 5.96 10.42 13.06
C ILE A 99 7.26 10.72 12.30
N GLU A 100 7.27 11.79 11.51
CA GLU A 100 8.45 12.25 10.77
C GLU A 100 9.62 12.59 11.70
N GLU A 101 9.36 13.30 12.80
CA GLU A 101 10.37 13.60 13.82
C GLU A 101 10.93 12.32 14.47
N SER A 102 10.07 11.35 14.79
CA SER A 102 10.47 10.09 15.43
C SER A 102 11.29 9.18 14.51
N HIS A 103 11.08 9.30 13.19
CA HIS A 103 11.73 8.49 12.17
C HIS A 103 12.51 9.34 11.16
N GLN A 104 13.14 10.42 11.63
CA GLN A 104 13.85 11.38 10.79
C GLN A 104 14.89 10.73 9.87
N ASP A 105 15.55 9.68 10.32
CA ASP A 105 16.52 8.93 9.54
C ASP A 105 15.88 8.26 8.30
N VAL A 106 14.66 7.73 8.41
CA VAL A 106 13.89 7.17 7.30
C VAL A 106 13.52 8.27 6.30
N TYR A 107 12.94 9.37 6.80
CA TYR A 107 12.47 10.45 5.94
C TYR A 107 13.62 11.18 5.23
N CYS A 108 14.79 11.33 5.84
CA CYS A 108 15.99 11.79 5.15
C CYS A 108 16.40 10.89 3.95
N ARG A 109 16.19 9.58 4.07
CA ARG A 109 16.41 8.65 2.94
C ARG A 109 15.33 8.80 1.87
N PHE A 110 14.08 9.00 2.26
CA PHE A 110 12.98 9.27 1.34
C PHE A 110 13.22 10.56 0.54
N GLU A 111 13.65 11.64 1.18
CA GLU A 111 14.05 12.87 0.49
C GLU A 111 15.18 12.63 -0.53
N THR A 112 16.17 11.82 -0.15
CA THR A 112 17.26 11.47 -1.05
C THR A 112 16.75 10.73 -2.29
N LEU A 113 15.87 9.74 -2.09
CA LEU A 113 15.25 8.98 -3.17
C LEU A 113 14.33 9.87 -4.03
N GLN A 114 13.61 10.80 -3.41
CA GLN A 114 12.71 11.73 -4.11
C GLN A 114 13.48 12.68 -5.03
N LYS A 115 14.60 13.23 -4.57
CA LYS A 115 15.50 14.05 -5.40
C LYS A 115 16.04 13.28 -6.62
N GLN A 116 16.10 11.95 -6.53
CA GLN A 116 16.53 11.04 -7.58
C GLN A 116 15.38 10.46 -8.41
N CYS A 117 14.12 10.84 -8.14
CA CYS A 117 12.90 10.25 -8.76
C CYS A 117 12.84 8.72 -8.59
N ARG A 118 13.27 8.20 -7.43
CA ARG A 118 13.38 6.77 -7.13
C ARG A 118 12.56 6.33 -5.93
N ILE A 119 11.49 7.06 -5.60
CA ILE A 119 10.53 6.67 -4.57
C ILE A 119 9.12 6.87 -5.09
N TYR A 120 8.28 5.87 -4.87
CA TYR A 120 6.86 5.89 -5.15
C TYR A 120 6.12 5.29 -3.97
N ARG A 121 5.09 5.95 -3.52
CA ARG A 121 4.32 5.56 -2.35
C ARG A 121 2.84 5.63 -2.65
N ILE A 122 2.09 4.64 -2.17
CA ILE A 122 0.63 4.67 -2.16
C ILE A 122 0.13 4.69 -0.72
N TYR A 123 -1.09 5.17 -0.53
CA TYR A 123 -1.71 5.10 0.79
C TYR A 123 -2.37 3.74 1.02
N GLY A 124 -2.47 3.34 2.29
CA GLY A 124 -3.28 2.24 2.76
C GLY A 124 -4.43 2.74 3.64
N ASN A 125 -5.07 1.84 4.38
CA ASN A 125 -6.18 2.23 5.25
C ASN A 125 -5.72 2.99 6.50
N HIS A 126 -4.54 2.71 7.05
CA HIS A 126 -4.00 3.41 8.23
C HIS A 126 -3.47 4.81 7.94
N ASN A 127 -3.11 5.10 6.70
CA ASN A 127 -2.66 6.42 6.28
C ASN A 127 -3.53 7.03 5.15
N MET A 128 -4.81 6.66 5.08
CA MET A 128 -5.77 7.18 4.09
C MET A 128 -5.98 8.71 4.17
N GLU A 129 -5.58 9.35 5.25
CA GLU A 129 -5.53 10.82 5.36
C GLU A 129 -4.54 11.44 4.37
N MET A 130 -3.57 10.67 3.90
CA MET A 130 -2.56 11.09 2.93
C MET A 130 -3.00 10.91 1.46
N LYS A 131 -4.25 10.53 1.20
CA LYS A 131 -4.76 10.27 -0.17
C LYS A 131 -4.62 11.44 -1.14
N ASP A 132 -4.59 12.68 -0.62
CA ASP A 132 -4.40 13.88 -1.44
C ASP A 132 -2.91 14.12 -1.79
N MET A 133 -2.00 13.37 -1.16
CA MET A 133 -0.55 13.45 -1.33
C MET A 133 0.02 12.20 -2.02
N LEU A 134 -0.60 11.05 -1.79
CA LEU A 134 -0.15 9.73 -2.27
C LEU A 134 -1.18 9.14 -3.24
N GLY A 135 -0.70 8.35 -4.21
CA GLY A 135 -1.57 7.57 -5.08
C GLY A 135 -2.27 6.42 -4.34
N GLU A 136 -3.20 5.75 -5.02
CA GLU A 136 -3.90 4.56 -4.50
C GLU A 136 -3.35 3.26 -5.08
N ALA A 137 -2.74 3.31 -6.26
CA ALA A 137 -2.23 2.16 -6.99
C ALA A 137 -1.04 2.52 -7.90
N MET A 138 -0.29 1.52 -8.30
CA MET A 138 0.78 1.62 -9.29
C MET A 138 0.71 0.42 -10.24
N ILE A 139 1.21 0.61 -11.47
CA ILE A 139 1.33 -0.45 -12.46
C ILE A 139 2.77 -0.46 -12.99
N LEU A 140 3.39 -1.62 -13.00
CA LEU A 140 4.64 -1.85 -13.73
C LEU A 140 4.29 -2.44 -15.09
N ASP A 141 4.42 -1.61 -16.13
CA ASP A 141 4.16 -1.99 -17.52
C ASP A 141 5.32 -2.84 -18.04
N ASN A 142 5.05 -4.09 -18.39
CA ASN A 142 6.07 -4.98 -18.91
C ASN A 142 6.44 -4.63 -20.36
N CYS A 143 7.61 -4.07 -20.55
CA CYS A 143 8.11 -3.63 -21.86
C CYS A 143 8.68 -4.77 -22.74
N GLU A 144 8.77 -6.00 -22.22
CA GLU A 144 9.40 -7.16 -22.88
C GLU A 144 8.37 -8.25 -23.26
N GLY A 145 7.07 -7.91 -23.29
CA GLY A 145 6.01 -8.79 -23.75
C GLY A 145 5.50 -9.80 -22.71
N GLY A 146 5.87 -9.62 -21.43
CA GLY A 146 5.29 -10.34 -20.30
C GLY A 146 4.02 -9.65 -19.76
N ARG A 147 3.50 -10.17 -18.65
CA ARG A 147 2.35 -9.58 -17.96
C ARG A 147 2.79 -8.38 -17.12
N ASP A 148 1.92 -7.39 -17.03
CA ASP A 148 2.08 -6.25 -16.14
C ASP A 148 1.94 -6.68 -14.68
N ILE A 149 2.50 -5.86 -13.77
CA ILE A 149 2.35 -6.04 -12.33
C ILE A 149 1.53 -4.87 -11.78
N CYS A 150 0.29 -5.16 -11.40
CA CYS A 150 -0.56 -4.22 -10.68
C CYS A 150 -0.21 -4.23 -9.20
N MET A 151 -0.13 -3.07 -8.58
CA MET A 151 0.24 -2.91 -7.17
C MET A 151 -0.79 -2.04 -6.45
N ILE A 152 -1.37 -2.59 -5.40
CA ILE A 152 -2.33 -1.91 -4.52
C ILE A 152 -1.97 -2.22 -3.06
N HIS A 153 -2.49 -1.43 -2.12
CA HIS A 153 -2.32 -1.82 -0.72
C HIS A 153 -3.12 -3.08 -0.37
N GLY A 154 -4.35 -3.25 -0.88
CA GLY A 154 -5.20 -4.42 -0.61
C GLY A 154 -6.43 -4.11 0.24
N HIS A 155 -6.48 -2.98 0.96
CA HIS A 155 -7.66 -2.54 1.71
C HIS A 155 -8.91 -2.38 0.82
N GLN A 156 -8.72 -2.24 -0.50
CA GLN A 156 -9.79 -2.23 -1.49
C GLN A 156 -10.64 -3.52 -1.45
N ALA A 157 -10.06 -4.64 -1.01
CA ALA A 157 -10.80 -5.89 -0.80
C ALA A 157 -11.72 -5.84 0.44
N ASP A 158 -11.41 -4.99 1.42
CA ASP A 158 -12.21 -4.81 2.64
C ASP A 158 -13.16 -3.61 2.53
N PHE A 159 -14.48 -3.88 2.60
CA PHE A 159 -15.49 -2.82 2.54
C PHE A 159 -15.38 -1.82 3.70
N PHE A 160 -15.15 -2.30 4.92
CA PHE A 160 -15.06 -1.43 6.09
C PHE A 160 -13.81 -0.56 6.07
N ASN A 161 -12.68 -1.12 5.66
CA ASN A 161 -11.41 -0.40 5.60
C ASN A 161 -11.29 0.51 4.37
N SER A 162 -12.10 0.29 3.33
CA SER A 162 -12.12 1.16 2.14
C SER A 162 -13.23 2.21 2.19
N VAL A 163 -14.48 1.80 2.41
CA VAL A 163 -15.66 2.71 2.32
C VAL A 163 -15.96 3.35 3.67
N CYS A 164 -15.91 2.58 4.75
CA CYS A 164 -16.26 3.02 6.11
C CYS A 164 -15.03 3.35 6.97
N TRP A 165 -13.87 3.65 6.36
CA TRP A 165 -12.61 3.83 7.07
C TRP A 165 -12.64 4.87 8.20
N LYS A 166 -13.41 5.97 8.05
CA LYS A 166 -13.58 6.99 9.11
C LYS A 166 -14.23 6.42 10.36
N LEU A 167 -15.21 5.53 10.18
CA LEU A 167 -15.88 4.85 11.29
C LEU A 167 -14.94 3.81 11.91
N SER A 168 -14.25 3.01 11.10
CA SER A 168 -13.26 2.03 11.56
C SER A 168 -12.15 2.71 12.38
N ARG A 169 -11.59 3.82 11.87
CA ARG A 169 -10.59 4.62 12.58
C ARG A 169 -11.13 5.18 13.91
N PHE A 170 -12.37 5.71 13.92
CA PHE A 170 -12.99 6.20 15.15
C PHE A 170 -13.11 5.10 16.21
N LEU A 171 -13.56 3.92 15.81
CA LEU A 171 -13.70 2.77 16.72
C LEU A 171 -12.33 2.32 17.26
N VAL A 172 -11.31 2.19 16.40
CA VAL A 172 -9.96 1.83 16.82
C VAL A 172 -9.41 2.87 17.81
N ARG A 173 -9.46 4.13 17.46
CA ARG A 173 -8.88 5.23 18.26
C ARG A 173 -9.51 5.40 19.63
N TYR A 174 -10.83 5.31 19.74
CA TYR A 174 -11.56 5.67 20.95
C TYR A 174 -12.02 4.47 21.79
N PHE A 175 -12.17 3.29 21.19
CA PHE A 175 -12.63 2.09 21.89
C PHE A 175 -11.53 1.05 22.05
N TRP A 176 -10.82 0.68 20.97
CA TRP A 176 -9.84 -0.41 21.02
C TRP A 176 -8.54 0.00 21.69
N LYS A 177 -7.97 1.14 21.35
CA LYS A 177 -6.71 1.60 21.94
C LYS A 177 -6.73 1.68 23.48
N PRO A 178 -7.81 2.17 24.13
CA PRO A 178 -7.94 2.06 25.58
C PRO A 178 -8.03 0.61 26.08
N LEU A 179 -8.73 -0.28 25.36
CA LEU A 179 -8.93 -1.68 25.75
C LEU A 179 -7.65 -2.53 25.60
N GLU A 180 -6.82 -2.23 24.61
CA GLU A 180 -5.51 -2.90 24.47
C GLU A 180 -4.61 -2.71 25.68
N ARG A 181 -4.70 -1.56 26.36
CA ARG A 181 -3.99 -1.33 27.63
C ARG A 181 -4.43 -2.29 28.75
N PHE A 182 -5.62 -2.87 28.62
CA PHE A 182 -6.15 -3.90 29.52
C PHE A 182 -5.98 -5.33 28.98
N GLY A 183 -5.18 -5.52 27.93
CA GLY A 183 -4.88 -6.84 27.35
C GLY A 183 -5.94 -7.40 26.40
N VAL A 184 -6.91 -6.59 26.00
CA VAL A 184 -7.94 -6.99 25.01
C VAL A 184 -7.35 -6.81 23.62
N SER A 185 -7.17 -7.90 22.89
CA SER A 185 -6.65 -7.87 21.51
C SER A 185 -7.68 -7.29 20.53
N ASP A 186 -7.21 -6.51 19.54
CA ASP A 186 -8.04 -5.96 18.47
C ASP A 186 -8.70 -7.07 17.63
N PRO A 187 -10.05 -7.19 17.63
CA PRO A 187 -10.77 -8.16 16.82
C PRO A 187 -10.90 -7.74 15.35
N THR A 188 -10.54 -6.50 14.99
CA THR A 188 -10.64 -5.99 13.62
C THR A 188 -9.43 -6.36 12.78
N SER A 189 -8.32 -6.81 13.39
CA SER A 189 -7.13 -7.28 12.69
C SER A 189 -7.47 -8.43 11.75
N ALA A 190 -7.27 -8.23 10.44
CA ALA A 190 -7.47 -9.24 9.42
C ALA A 190 -6.57 -10.47 9.66
N ALA A 191 -5.35 -10.25 10.13
CA ALA A 191 -4.37 -11.30 10.44
C ALA A 191 -4.87 -12.35 11.45
N ARG A 192 -5.85 -12.02 12.29
CA ARG A 192 -6.44 -12.94 13.30
C ARG A 192 -7.73 -13.61 12.85
N ASN A 193 -8.33 -13.17 11.74
CA ASN A 193 -9.60 -13.71 11.25
C ASN A 193 -9.42 -14.42 9.91
N TYR A 194 -8.98 -15.68 9.96
CA TYR A 194 -8.74 -16.53 8.79
C TYR A 194 -9.86 -16.52 7.74
N LYS A 195 -11.14 -16.50 8.16
CA LYS A 195 -12.28 -16.45 7.23
C LYS A 195 -12.34 -15.11 6.47
N LYS A 196 -11.93 -14.04 7.12
CA LYS A 196 -11.90 -12.69 6.54
C LYS A 196 -10.76 -12.59 5.54
N THR A 197 -9.58 -13.06 5.91
CA THR A 197 -8.40 -13.16 5.05
C THR A 197 -8.69 -13.96 3.79
N LEU A 198 -9.23 -15.18 3.91
CA LEU A 198 -9.63 -16.00 2.76
C LEU A 198 -10.62 -15.30 1.82
N LYS A 199 -11.54 -14.51 2.36
CA LYS A 199 -12.49 -13.76 1.53
C LYS A 199 -11.80 -12.68 0.71
N TYR A 200 -10.81 -12.00 1.30
CA TYR A 200 -10.03 -10.97 0.61
C TYR A 200 -9.13 -11.58 -0.46
N GLU A 201 -8.36 -12.60 -0.11
CA GLU A 201 -7.53 -13.36 -1.05
C GLU A 201 -8.35 -13.87 -2.24
N LYS A 202 -9.52 -14.42 -1.97
CA LYS A 202 -10.43 -14.91 -3.02
C LYS A 202 -10.94 -13.80 -3.93
N CYS A 203 -11.13 -12.59 -3.38
CA CYS A 203 -11.51 -11.44 -4.18
C CYS A 203 -10.37 -11.00 -5.10
N LEU A 204 -9.15 -10.89 -4.56
CA LEU A 204 -7.95 -10.52 -5.31
C LEU A 204 -7.64 -11.56 -6.40
N ASP A 205 -7.69 -12.85 -6.05
CA ASP A 205 -7.48 -13.97 -6.98
C ASP A 205 -8.52 -14.01 -8.12
N ASN A 206 -9.78 -13.74 -7.82
CA ASN A 206 -10.82 -13.67 -8.85
C ASN A 206 -10.60 -12.45 -9.77
N TRP A 207 -10.15 -11.34 -9.22
CA TRP A 207 -9.87 -10.15 -10.01
C TRP A 207 -8.68 -10.39 -10.96
N THR A 208 -7.59 -10.99 -10.50
CA THR A 208 -6.42 -11.31 -11.34
C THR A 208 -6.72 -12.32 -12.45
N LYS A 209 -7.63 -13.27 -12.20
CA LYS A 209 -8.08 -14.22 -13.23
C LYS A 209 -8.87 -13.56 -14.37
N ASP A 210 -9.54 -12.45 -14.07
CA ASP A 210 -10.29 -11.68 -15.06
C ASP A 210 -9.41 -10.65 -15.81
N HIS A 211 -8.18 -10.38 -15.30
CA HIS A 211 -7.24 -9.41 -15.86
C HIS A 211 -5.88 -10.10 -16.05
N ASP A 212 -5.37 -10.16 -17.25
CA ASP A 212 -4.11 -10.86 -17.57
C ASP A 212 -2.86 -10.14 -17.00
N CYS A 213 -2.78 -10.03 -15.67
CA CYS A 213 -1.71 -9.36 -14.93
C CYS A 213 -1.33 -10.11 -13.66
N TYR A 214 -0.19 -9.75 -13.06
CA TYR A 214 0.12 -10.10 -11.68
C TYR A 214 -0.39 -9.00 -10.74
N LEU A 215 -0.79 -9.38 -9.52
CA LEU A 215 -1.22 -8.43 -8.49
C LEU A 215 -0.34 -8.58 -7.25
N ALA A 216 0.33 -7.50 -6.86
CA ALA A 216 1.00 -7.39 -5.57
C ALA A 216 0.14 -6.57 -4.62
N ALA A 217 -0.14 -7.11 -3.45
CA ALA A 217 -0.92 -6.44 -2.41
C ALA A 217 -0.26 -6.62 -1.05
N GLY A 218 -0.34 -5.56 -0.21
CA GLY A 218 -0.04 -5.60 1.21
C GLY A 218 -1.29 -5.98 2.03
N HIS A 219 -1.53 -5.30 3.14
CA HIS A 219 -2.73 -5.42 3.99
C HIS A 219 -2.92 -6.82 4.57
N SER A 220 -1.95 -7.29 5.35
CA SER A 220 -1.94 -8.60 6.04
C SER A 220 -2.45 -8.51 7.48
#